data_0583459f0c57c2db91bd2fa168be7e48
#
_entry.id   0583459f0c57c2db91bd2fa168be7e48
#
_cell.length_a   1.000
_cell.length_b   1.000
_cell.length_c   1.000
_cell.angle_alpha   90.00
_cell.angle_beta   90.00
_cell.angle_gamma   90.00
#
_symmetry.space_group_name_H-M   'P 1'
#
loop_
_entity.id
_entity.type
_entity.pdbx_description
1 polymer ?
#
loop_
_entity_poly.entity_id
_entity_poly.type
_entity_poly.pdbx_seq_one_letter_code
_entity_poly.pdbx_strand_id
1 'polypeptide(L)'
;MCIRDSSGPSSSGKTTLSRLLRNLFPPSKLFILHLDDFYLTDAEIPVKNGIQDWDCIDSLNLPALKNALQHIKQHGNSPDWLVSQEDQNSVGEHGVPKAEIRRLRDDVEMWLGGKPEWEERRICIVDGFLLFSEDMKEIRELFDVRLFLRTSYETAKWRREARSGYVTLEGFWKDPPGYVDEIVWPNYVKDHKFLFKNGDVDGELDEKVCESVGIYGMPREAEGDMTKCLRWAAGLLEDVIKGT
;
A
#
# COMPACT_ATOMS: atom_id res chain seq x y z
N MET A 1 -3.17 -1.37 -19.10
CA MET A 1 -3.40 -1.31 -17.65
C MET A 1 -2.07 -1.37 -16.94
N CYS A 2 -1.84 -0.55 -15.92
CA CYS A 2 -0.63 -0.61 -15.12
C CYS A 2 -1.02 -0.82 -13.67
N ILE A 3 -0.54 -1.91 -13.05
CA ILE A 3 -0.79 -2.21 -11.63
C ILE A 3 0.44 -1.79 -10.86
N ARG A 4 0.24 -0.95 -9.85
CA ARG A 4 1.26 -0.49 -8.93
C ARG A 4 0.85 -0.86 -7.54
N ASP A 5 1.81 -1.11 -6.69
CA ASP A 5 1.50 -1.37 -5.31
C ASP A 5 2.23 -0.41 -4.37
N SER A 6 1.69 -0.30 -3.17
CA SER A 6 2.23 0.43 -2.06
C SER A 6 2.20 -0.50 -0.84
N SER A 7 3.35 -1.03 -0.48
CA SER A 7 3.52 -1.93 0.66
C SER A 7 4.38 -1.30 1.76
N GLY A 8 4.34 -1.88 2.95
CA GLY A 8 5.10 -1.41 4.11
C GLY A 8 4.36 -1.70 5.41
N PRO A 9 4.95 -1.38 6.58
CA PRO A 9 4.34 -1.68 7.87
C PRO A 9 3.00 -0.99 8.05
N SER A 10 2.17 -1.56 8.91
CA SER A 10 0.92 -0.89 9.32
C SER A 10 1.22 0.53 9.81
N SER A 11 0.33 1.46 9.50
CA SER A 11 0.45 2.88 9.89
C SER A 11 1.67 3.64 9.32
N SER A 12 2.35 3.11 8.29
CA SER A 12 3.41 3.84 7.57
C SER A 12 2.90 4.98 6.66
N GLY A 13 1.59 5.06 6.43
CA GLY A 13 0.98 6.08 5.59
C GLY A 13 0.63 5.63 4.17
N LYS A 14 0.63 4.33 3.87
CA LYS A 14 0.29 3.75 2.56
C LYS A 14 -1.04 4.26 2.00
N THR A 15 -2.12 4.08 2.76
CA THR A 15 -3.47 4.51 2.35
C THR A 15 -3.56 6.02 2.15
N THR A 16 -2.87 6.79 3.00
CA THR A 16 -2.77 8.25 2.83
C THR A 16 -2.06 8.61 1.52
N LEU A 17 -0.93 7.97 1.23
CA LEU A 17 -0.19 8.15 -0.02
C LEU A 17 -1.04 7.76 -1.24
N SER A 18 -1.68 6.60 -1.19
CA SER A 18 -2.53 6.08 -2.27
C SER A 18 -3.69 7.03 -2.59
N ARG A 19 -4.35 7.56 -1.56
CA ARG A 19 -5.41 8.57 -1.70
C ARG A 19 -4.88 9.92 -2.23
N LEU A 20 -3.71 10.36 -1.79
CA LEU A 20 -3.07 11.56 -2.33
C LEU A 20 -2.72 11.38 -3.81
N LEU A 21 -2.10 10.25 -4.19
CA LEU A 21 -1.81 9.95 -5.59
C LEU A 21 -3.09 9.90 -6.42
N ARG A 22 -4.17 9.25 -5.93
CA ARG A 22 -5.48 9.27 -6.60
C ARG A 22 -5.98 10.68 -6.87
N ASN A 23 -5.76 11.60 -5.92
CA ASN A 23 -6.18 13.00 -6.05
C ASN A 23 -5.32 13.83 -7.04
N LEU A 24 -4.14 13.35 -7.43
CA LEU A 24 -3.33 14.00 -8.46
C LEU A 24 -3.80 13.69 -9.87
N PHE A 25 -4.39 12.52 -10.08
CA PHE A 25 -4.83 12.05 -11.40
C PHE A 25 -6.30 12.36 -11.67
N PRO A 26 -6.71 12.49 -12.94
CA PRO A 26 -8.13 12.50 -13.30
C PRO A 26 -8.83 11.24 -12.76
N PRO A 27 -10.07 11.33 -12.24
CA PRO A 27 -10.78 10.19 -11.63
C PRO A 27 -10.92 8.97 -12.54
N SER A 28 -10.91 9.16 -13.85
CA SER A 28 -10.96 8.06 -14.84
C SER A 28 -9.61 7.36 -15.03
N LYS A 29 -8.50 7.89 -14.49
CA LYS A 29 -7.15 7.40 -14.79
C LYS A 29 -6.52 6.60 -13.66
N LEU A 30 -6.94 6.82 -12.41
CA LEU A 30 -6.37 6.13 -11.27
C LEU A 30 -7.45 5.71 -10.27
N PHE A 31 -7.38 4.46 -9.82
CA PHE A 31 -8.19 3.93 -8.73
C PHE A 31 -7.33 3.09 -7.77
N ILE A 32 -7.87 2.78 -6.60
CA ILE A 32 -7.17 2.05 -5.53
C ILE A 32 -7.87 0.71 -5.32
N LEU A 33 -7.08 -0.35 -5.14
CA LEU A 33 -7.50 -1.65 -4.64
C LEU A 33 -6.87 -1.83 -3.26
N HIS A 34 -7.70 -1.97 -2.24
CA HIS A 34 -7.21 -2.15 -0.87
C HIS A 34 -7.10 -3.63 -0.52
N LEU A 35 -5.96 -4.04 0.02
CA LEU A 35 -5.76 -5.40 0.52
C LEU A 35 -6.75 -5.73 1.65
N ASP A 36 -7.12 -4.73 2.42
CA ASP A 36 -8.04 -4.85 3.56
C ASP A 36 -9.46 -5.26 3.13
N ASP A 37 -9.83 -5.09 1.84
CA ASP A 37 -11.09 -5.60 1.29
C ASP A 37 -11.09 -7.13 1.07
N PHE A 38 -9.96 -7.80 1.32
CA PHE A 38 -9.78 -9.25 1.11
C PHE A 38 -9.54 -10.03 2.39
N TYR A 39 -9.84 -9.47 3.55
CA TYR A 39 -9.83 -10.25 4.79
C TYR A 39 -10.85 -11.40 4.73
N LEU A 40 -10.54 -12.49 5.41
CA LEU A 40 -11.49 -13.55 5.70
C LEU A 40 -12.56 -13.06 6.70
N THR A 41 -13.59 -13.87 6.95
CA THR A 41 -14.58 -13.57 7.97
C THR A 41 -13.97 -13.63 9.38
N ASP A 42 -14.54 -12.91 10.34
CA ASP A 42 -14.03 -12.83 11.72
C ASP A 42 -13.78 -14.23 12.33
N ALA A 43 -14.62 -15.22 11.98
CA ALA A 43 -14.51 -16.59 12.47
C ALA A 43 -13.34 -17.38 11.85
N GLU A 44 -12.85 -16.96 10.68
CA GLU A 44 -11.78 -17.61 9.94
C GLU A 44 -10.40 -16.98 10.22
N ILE A 45 -10.36 -15.81 10.90
CA ILE A 45 -9.11 -15.15 11.24
C ILE A 45 -8.28 -16.04 12.18
N PRO A 46 -7.00 -16.30 11.86
CA PRO A 46 -6.12 -17.09 12.71
C PRO A 46 -5.99 -16.52 14.13
N VAL A 47 -5.80 -17.40 15.10
CA VAL A 47 -5.60 -17.01 16.49
C VAL A 47 -4.18 -17.35 16.92
N LYS A 48 -3.43 -16.35 17.38
CA LYS A 48 -2.08 -16.46 17.91
C LYS A 48 -2.07 -16.03 19.38
N ASN A 49 -1.66 -16.91 20.27
CA ASN A 49 -1.66 -16.63 21.73
C ASN A 49 -3.01 -16.17 22.30
N GLY A 50 -4.12 -16.65 21.75
CA GLY A 50 -5.48 -16.27 22.15
C GLY A 50 -5.97 -14.94 21.57
N ILE A 51 -5.23 -14.30 20.67
CA ILE A 51 -5.57 -13.04 20.01
C ILE A 51 -5.73 -13.32 18.50
N GLN A 52 -6.79 -12.79 17.88
CA GLN A 52 -6.94 -12.87 16.43
C GLN A 52 -5.81 -12.13 15.72
N ASP A 53 -5.15 -12.79 14.76
CA ASP A 53 -4.04 -12.25 13.99
C ASP A 53 -4.51 -11.75 12.62
N TRP A 54 -4.90 -10.48 12.56
CA TRP A 54 -5.31 -9.81 11.33
C TRP A 54 -4.12 -9.38 10.46
N ASP A 55 -2.91 -9.39 11.01
CA ASP A 55 -1.71 -8.89 10.35
C ASP A 55 -0.83 -10.03 9.79
N CYS A 56 -1.43 -11.14 9.37
CA CYS A 56 -0.74 -12.27 8.74
C CYS A 56 -1.37 -12.65 7.39
N ILE A 57 -0.66 -13.46 6.61
CA ILE A 57 -1.14 -13.88 5.28
C ILE A 57 -2.37 -14.78 5.36
N ASP A 58 -2.46 -15.60 6.40
CA ASP A 58 -3.55 -16.56 6.60
C ASP A 58 -4.88 -15.86 6.97
N SER A 59 -4.86 -14.54 7.24
CA SER A 59 -6.07 -13.73 7.44
C SER A 59 -6.70 -13.25 6.13
N LEU A 60 -6.06 -13.53 4.97
CA LEU A 60 -6.42 -12.97 3.68
C LEU A 60 -6.99 -14.02 2.70
N ASN A 61 -8.00 -13.66 1.95
CA ASN A 61 -8.53 -14.41 0.84
C ASN A 61 -7.68 -14.19 -0.43
N LEU A 62 -6.51 -14.84 -0.49
CA LEU A 62 -5.56 -14.69 -1.60
C LEU A 62 -6.14 -15.11 -2.97
N PRO A 63 -6.98 -16.17 -3.08
CA PRO A 63 -7.65 -16.48 -4.33
C PRO A 63 -8.52 -15.35 -4.84
N ALA A 64 -9.29 -14.68 -3.97
CA ALA A 64 -10.12 -13.53 -4.36
C ALA A 64 -9.27 -12.34 -4.80
N LEU A 65 -8.19 -12.03 -4.08
CA LEU A 65 -7.24 -10.98 -4.46
C LEU A 65 -6.62 -11.26 -5.83
N LYS A 66 -6.14 -12.49 -6.06
CA LYS A 66 -5.55 -12.89 -7.35
C LYS A 66 -6.57 -12.76 -8.49
N ASN A 67 -7.80 -13.19 -8.28
CA ASN A 67 -8.87 -13.06 -9.26
C ASN A 67 -9.18 -11.58 -9.57
N ALA A 68 -9.24 -10.72 -8.54
CA ALA A 68 -9.45 -9.28 -8.74
C ALA A 68 -8.32 -8.64 -9.55
N LEU A 69 -7.07 -8.96 -9.25
CA LEU A 69 -5.90 -8.44 -9.98
C LEU A 69 -5.86 -8.91 -11.44
N GLN A 70 -6.21 -10.17 -11.70
CA GLN A 70 -6.33 -10.71 -13.06
C GLN A 70 -7.44 -10.02 -13.85
N HIS A 71 -8.61 -9.82 -13.22
CA HIS A 71 -9.72 -9.06 -13.82
C HIS A 71 -9.27 -7.63 -14.16
N ILE A 72 -8.62 -6.95 -13.22
CA ILE A 72 -8.11 -5.59 -13.41
C ILE A 72 -7.11 -5.54 -14.58
N LYS A 73 -6.19 -6.50 -14.69
CA LYS A 73 -5.26 -6.58 -15.84
C LYS A 73 -5.97 -6.72 -17.17
N GLN A 74 -7.04 -7.51 -17.23
CA GLN A 74 -7.78 -7.81 -18.45
C GLN A 74 -8.72 -6.68 -18.85
N HIS A 75 -9.45 -6.10 -17.89
CA HIS A 75 -10.56 -5.18 -18.15
C HIS A 75 -10.27 -3.72 -17.81
N GLY A 76 -9.25 -3.44 -17.01
CA GLY A 76 -8.87 -2.07 -16.66
C GLY A 76 -9.74 -1.40 -15.58
N ASN A 77 -10.58 -2.17 -14.87
CA ASN A 77 -11.46 -1.71 -13.80
C ASN A 77 -11.59 -2.76 -12.71
N SER A 78 -12.03 -2.34 -11.52
CA SER A 78 -12.38 -3.28 -10.44
C SER A 78 -13.54 -4.18 -10.87
N PRO A 79 -13.55 -5.47 -10.45
CA PRO A 79 -14.69 -6.34 -10.69
C PRO A 79 -15.93 -5.86 -9.94
N ASP A 80 -17.13 -6.07 -10.50
CA ASP A 80 -18.40 -5.57 -9.97
C ASP A 80 -18.76 -6.15 -8.59
N TRP A 81 -18.23 -7.33 -8.27
CA TRP A 81 -18.47 -7.97 -6.97
C TRP A 81 -17.64 -7.35 -5.83
N LEU A 82 -16.62 -6.56 -6.15
CA LEU A 82 -15.73 -5.96 -5.15
C LEU A 82 -16.24 -4.57 -4.75
N VAL A 83 -16.73 -4.46 -3.54
CA VAL A 83 -17.15 -3.19 -2.91
C VAL A 83 -16.18 -2.88 -1.78
N SER A 84 -15.41 -1.81 -1.96
CA SER A 84 -14.42 -1.42 -0.92
C SER A 84 -15.10 -0.87 0.32
N GLN A 85 -14.65 -1.33 1.48
CA GLN A 85 -15.03 -0.81 2.80
C GLN A 85 -14.01 0.22 3.32
N GLU A 86 -12.83 0.29 2.72
CA GLU A 86 -11.72 1.11 3.21
C GLU A 86 -12.01 2.62 3.17
N ASP A 87 -12.85 3.09 2.25
CA ASP A 87 -13.29 4.49 2.23
C ASP A 87 -14.12 4.89 3.47
N GLN A 88 -14.60 3.94 4.26
CA GLN A 88 -15.26 4.16 5.55
C GLN A 88 -14.27 4.38 6.70
N ASN A 89 -13.03 3.95 6.54
CA ASN A 89 -11.98 4.18 7.52
C ASN A 89 -11.48 5.63 7.45
N SER A 90 -11.33 6.24 8.62
CA SER A 90 -10.80 7.59 8.74
C SER A 90 -9.32 7.62 8.39
N VAL A 91 -8.90 8.62 7.62
CA VAL A 91 -7.49 8.92 7.36
C VAL A 91 -7.13 10.18 8.12
N GLY A 92 -6.04 10.12 8.88
CA GLY A 92 -5.53 11.28 9.61
C GLY A 92 -5.11 12.43 8.67
N GLU A 93 -4.82 13.59 9.25
CA GLU A 93 -4.28 14.72 8.50
C GLU A 93 -2.96 14.34 7.84
N HIS A 94 -2.82 14.64 6.56
CA HIS A 94 -1.63 14.26 5.78
C HIS A 94 -0.52 15.31 5.79
N GLY A 95 -0.78 16.55 6.23
CA GLY A 95 0.20 17.63 6.33
C GLY A 95 0.76 18.17 5.01
N VAL A 96 0.35 17.63 3.86
CA VAL A 96 0.82 18.10 2.54
C VAL A 96 0.19 19.44 2.18
N PRO A 97 0.97 20.49 1.87
CA PRO A 97 0.42 21.80 1.49
C PRO A 97 -0.45 21.73 0.23
N LYS A 98 -1.60 22.43 0.24
CA LYS A 98 -2.49 22.48 -0.92
C LYS A 98 -1.80 23.01 -2.19
N ALA A 99 -0.83 23.90 -2.04
CA ALA A 99 -0.03 24.42 -3.16
C ALA A 99 0.79 23.30 -3.81
N GLU A 100 1.36 22.37 -3.00
CA GLU A 100 2.13 21.25 -3.51
C GLU A 100 1.25 20.25 -4.25
N ILE A 101 0.08 19.94 -3.71
CA ILE A 101 -0.90 19.07 -4.39
C ILE A 101 -1.30 19.65 -5.74
N ARG A 102 -1.54 20.97 -5.83
CA ARG A 102 -1.86 21.64 -7.10
C ARG A 102 -0.70 21.53 -8.09
N ARG A 103 0.52 21.85 -7.66
CA ARG A 103 1.71 21.74 -8.51
C ARG A 103 1.87 20.34 -9.10
N LEU A 104 1.80 19.30 -8.26
CA LEU A 104 1.91 17.92 -8.71
C LEU A 104 0.75 17.50 -9.63
N ARG A 105 -0.43 18.05 -9.45
CA ARG A 105 -1.57 17.81 -10.36
C ARG A 105 -1.31 18.41 -11.74
N ASP A 106 -0.80 19.65 -11.78
CA ASP A 106 -0.43 20.30 -13.04
C ASP A 106 0.68 19.51 -13.75
N ASP A 107 1.66 18.99 -13.01
CA ASP A 107 2.70 18.11 -13.52
C ASP A 107 2.09 16.83 -14.14
N VAL A 108 1.16 16.16 -13.45
CA VAL A 108 0.47 14.95 -13.95
C VAL A 108 -0.31 15.25 -15.24
N GLU A 109 -1.03 16.36 -15.31
CA GLU A 109 -1.73 16.76 -16.53
C GLU A 109 -0.76 16.94 -17.71
N MET A 110 0.41 17.52 -17.43
CA MET A 110 1.47 17.68 -18.43
C MET A 110 2.06 16.33 -18.86
N TRP A 111 2.28 15.38 -17.92
CA TRP A 111 2.81 14.04 -18.26
C TRP A 111 1.85 13.23 -19.12
N LEU A 112 0.55 13.35 -18.90
CA LEU A 112 -0.49 12.66 -19.66
C LEU A 112 -0.81 13.36 -20.98
N GLY A 113 -0.56 14.67 -21.06
CA GLY A 113 -0.89 15.48 -22.21
C GLY A 113 -0.18 15.05 -23.48
N GLY A 114 -0.91 14.94 -24.59
CA GLY A 114 -0.36 14.60 -25.91
C GLY A 114 0.13 13.16 -26.06
N LYS A 115 -0.27 12.26 -25.17
CA LYS A 115 0.09 10.84 -25.18
C LYS A 115 -1.14 9.97 -25.46
N PRO A 116 -1.45 9.64 -26.72
CA PRO A 116 -2.63 8.84 -27.08
C PRO A 116 -2.69 7.48 -26.35
N GLU A 117 -1.53 6.88 -26.07
CA GLU A 117 -1.43 5.61 -25.37
C GLU A 117 -1.98 5.67 -23.94
N TRP A 118 -2.07 6.86 -23.34
CA TRP A 118 -2.65 7.09 -22.01
C TRP A 118 -4.14 7.46 -22.06
N GLU A 119 -4.75 7.64 -23.22
CA GLU A 119 -6.19 7.93 -23.31
C GLU A 119 -7.04 6.79 -22.74
N GLU A 120 -6.67 5.53 -23.01
CA GLU A 120 -7.38 4.34 -22.54
C GLU A 120 -6.69 3.64 -21.35
N ARG A 121 -5.43 3.99 -21.08
CA ARG A 121 -4.71 3.37 -19.94
C ARG A 121 -5.19 3.90 -18.61
N ARG A 122 -5.20 3.01 -17.62
CA ARG A 122 -5.50 3.31 -16.21
C ARG A 122 -4.40 2.80 -15.33
N ILE A 123 -4.27 3.40 -14.15
CA ILE A 123 -3.39 2.98 -13.08
C ILE A 123 -4.25 2.41 -11.96
N CYS A 124 -3.94 1.22 -11.49
CA CYS A 124 -4.45 0.65 -10.25
C CYS A 124 -3.35 0.73 -9.20
N ILE A 125 -3.59 1.38 -8.07
CA ILE A 125 -2.71 1.29 -6.90
C ILE A 125 -3.27 0.20 -5.99
N VAL A 126 -2.46 -0.81 -5.68
CA VAL A 126 -2.78 -1.82 -4.68
C VAL A 126 -2.17 -1.36 -3.36
N ASP A 127 -3.00 -1.10 -2.36
CA ASP A 127 -2.59 -0.64 -1.03
C ASP A 127 -2.66 -1.81 -0.06
N GLY A 128 -1.51 -2.21 0.52
CA GLY A 128 -1.49 -3.35 1.42
C GLY A 128 -0.22 -3.46 2.28
N PHE A 129 -0.26 -4.27 3.31
CA PHE A 129 0.82 -4.37 4.30
C PHE A 129 1.76 -5.59 4.11
N LEU A 130 1.35 -6.61 3.33
CA LEU A 130 2.10 -7.86 3.12
C LEU A 130 2.54 -8.09 1.67
N LEU A 131 2.29 -7.16 0.75
CA LEU A 131 2.39 -7.37 -0.70
C LEU A 131 3.77 -7.85 -1.18
N PHE A 132 4.82 -7.67 -0.39
CA PHE A 132 6.19 -8.06 -0.74
C PHE A 132 6.73 -9.26 0.04
N SER A 133 5.94 -9.85 0.94
CA SER A 133 6.33 -11.10 1.60
C SER A 133 6.61 -12.21 0.58
N GLU A 134 7.43 -13.18 0.94
CA GLU A 134 7.74 -14.32 0.05
C GLU A 134 6.50 -15.14 -0.29
N ASP A 135 5.57 -15.25 0.66
CA ASP A 135 4.32 -15.98 0.46
C ASP A 135 3.39 -15.29 -0.57
N MET A 136 3.61 -14.00 -0.85
CA MET A 136 2.88 -13.21 -1.85
C MET A 136 3.59 -13.16 -3.21
N LYS A 137 4.64 -13.98 -3.46
CA LYS A 137 5.46 -13.90 -4.67
C LYS A 137 4.65 -13.92 -5.96
N GLU A 138 3.69 -14.84 -6.10
CA GLU A 138 2.87 -14.94 -7.32
C GLU A 138 1.99 -13.70 -7.55
N ILE A 139 1.53 -13.07 -6.47
CA ILE A 139 0.74 -11.82 -6.52
C ILE A 139 1.67 -10.65 -6.83
N ARG A 140 2.84 -10.59 -6.18
CA ARG A 140 3.87 -9.58 -6.42
C ARG A 140 4.31 -9.51 -7.88
N GLU A 141 4.37 -10.64 -8.58
CA GLU A 141 4.71 -10.72 -10.02
C GLU A 141 3.65 -10.06 -10.92
N LEU A 142 2.45 -9.82 -10.42
CA LEU A 142 1.42 -9.08 -11.14
C LEU A 142 1.62 -7.56 -11.11
N PHE A 143 2.51 -7.05 -10.29
CA PHE A 143 2.75 -5.61 -10.13
C PHE A 143 3.84 -5.11 -11.08
N ASP A 144 3.57 -3.99 -11.76
CA ASP A 144 4.50 -3.36 -12.69
C ASP A 144 5.50 -2.44 -11.98
N VAL A 145 5.09 -1.81 -10.88
CA VAL A 145 5.94 -0.97 -10.01
C VAL A 145 5.62 -1.27 -8.55
N ARG A 146 6.65 -1.42 -7.73
CA ARG A 146 6.55 -1.84 -6.32
C ARG A 146 7.16 -0.78 -5.42
N LEU A 147 6.31 -0.08 -4.66
CA LEU A 147 6.71 0.97 -3.73
C LEU A 147 6.71 0.42 -2.30
N PHE A 148 7.83 0.53 -1.61
CA PHE A 148 7.95 0.11 -0.22
C PHE A 148 8.11 1.32 0.70
N LEU A 149 7.08 1.56 1.52
CA LEU A 149 7.11 2.58 2.56
C LEU A 149 7.75 2.01 3.82
N ARG A 150 8.42 2.88 4.56
CA ARG A 150 9.04 2.54 5.83
C ARG A 150 8.60 3.50 6.93
N THR A 151 8.66 3.06 8.16
CA THR A 151 8.48 3.86 9.36
C THR A 151 9.09 3.11 10.53
N SER A 152 9.53 3.80 11.57
CA SER A 152 10.07 3.17 12.77
C SER A 152 8.99 2.46 13.58
N TYR A 153 9.42 1.49 14.41
CA TYR A 153 8.54 0.79 15.33
C TYR A 153 7.74 1.75 16.22
N GLU A 154 8.41 2.72 16.83
CA GLU A 154 7.77 3.68 17.73
C GLU A 154 6.69 4.50 17.00
N THR A 155 6.98 4.93 15.78
CA THR A 155 6.03 5.70 14.97
C THR A 155 4.84 4.84 14.54
N ALA A 156 5.08 3.62 14.07
CA ALA A 156 4.03 2.68 13.68
C ALA A 156 3.11 2.38 14.87
N LYS A 157 3.69 2.06 16.02
CA LYS A 157 2.97 1.77 17.26
C LYS A 157 2.13 2.95 17.71
N TRP A 158 2.75 4.12 17.86
CA TRP A 158 2.03 5.32 18.27
C TRP A 158 0.85 5.65 17.36
N ARG A 159 1.04 5.58 16.04
CA ARG A 159 -0.02 5.85 15.07
C ARG A 159 -1.13 4.80 15.12
N ARG A 160 -0.78 3.51 15.28
CA ARG A 160 -1.78 2.44 15.30
C ARG A 160 -2.61 2.48 16.58
N GLU A 161 -1.98 2.66 17.73
CA GLU A 161 -2.66 2.77 19.03
C GLU A 161 -3.53 4.04 19.14
N ALA A 162 -3.23 5.10 18.37
CA ALA A 162 -4.04 6.31 18.30
C ALA A 162 -5.33 6.14 17.49
N ARG A 163 -5.47 5.04 16.72
CA ARG A 163 -6.71 4.76 15.95
C ARG A 163 -7.82 4.26 16.85
N SER A 164 -9.06 4.60 16.51
CA SER A 164 -10.25 4.08 17.20
C SER A 164 -10.50 2.60 16.90
N GLY A 165 -10.03 2.10 15.76
CA GLY A 165 -10.18 0.75 15.25
C GLY A 165 -10.34 0.72 13.72
N TYR A 166 -10.81 -0.41 13.19
CA TYR A 166 -10.93 -0.67 11.76
C TYR A 166 -12.32 -1.23 11.44
N VAL A 167 -12.90 -0.80 10.33
CA VAL A 167 -14.10 -1.43 9.77
C VAL A 167 -13.68 -2.76 9.13
N THR A 168 -14.32 -3.85 9.55
CA THR A 168 -14.16 -5.20 8.98
C THR A 168 -15.37 -5.56 8.13
N LEU A 169 -15.34 -6.70 7.45
CA LEU A 169 -16.49 -7.19 6.67
C LEU A 169 -17.74 -7.38 7.52
N GLU A 170 -17.59 -7.80 8.76
CA GLU A 170 -18.69 -8.19 9.66
C GLU A 170 -18.94 -7.18 10.79
N GLY A 171 -18.08 -6.12 10.90
CA GLY A 171 -18.27 -5.15 11.96
C GLY A 171 -17.12 -4.18 12.17
N PHE A 172 -16.56 -4.20 13.38
CA PHE A 172 -15.52 -3.27 13.78
C PHE A 172 -14.50 -3.96 14.69
N TRP A 173 -13.24 -3.93 14.29
CA TRP A 173 -12.12 -4.44 15.07
C TRP A 173 -11.41 -3.32 15.81
N LYS A 174 -11.10 -3.56 17.06
CA LYS A 174 -10.23 -2.70 17.87
C LYS A 174 -9.07 -3.54 18.42
N ASP A 175 -7.87 -3.09 18.17
CA ASP A 175 -6.66 -3.75 18.67
C ASP A 175 -6.71 -3.87 20.21
N PRO A 176 -6.50 -5.07 20.77
CA PRO A 176 -6.33 -5.22 22.20
C PRO A 176 -4.98 -4.59 22.67
N PRO A 177 -4.83 -4.28 23.96
CA PRO A 177 -3.55 -3.77 24.48
C PRO A 177 -2.39 -4.71 24.14
N GLY A 178 -1.27 -4.14 23.66
CA GLY A 178 -0.08 -4.90 23.27
C GLY A 178 -0.12 -5.54 21.88
N TYR A 179 -1.21 -5.36 21.12
CA TYR A 179 -1.37 -5.98 19.81
C TYR A 179 -0.23 -5.65 18.83
N VAL A 180 0.26 -4.42 18.84
CA VAL A 180 1.38 -4.02 17.98
C VAL A 180 2.65 -4.80 18.35
N ASP A 181 2.91 -4.98 19.64
CA ASP A 181 4.11 -5.62 20.14
C ASP A 181 4.11 -7.14 19.92
N GLU A 182 2.94 -7.77 20.07
CA GLU A 182 2.81 -9.22 20.04
C GLU A 182 2.48 -9.77 18.63
N ILE A 183 1.81 -9.00 17.80
CA ILE A 183 1.28 -9.44 16.51
C ILE A 183 1.85 -8.62 15.36
N VAL A 184 1.52 -7.32 15.29
CA VAL A 184 1.77 -6.50 14.09
C VAL A 184 3.25 -6.41 13.76
N TRP A 185 4.07 -5.96 14.73
CA TRP A 185 5.49 -5.74 14.48
C TRP A 185 6.29 -7.04 14.29
N PRO A 186 6.09 -8.10 15.08
CA PRO A 186 6.73 -9.38 14.82
C PRO A 186 6.40 -9.97 13.45
N ASN A 187 5.15 -9.88 12.99
CA ASN A 187 4.77 -10.33 11.65
C ASN A 187 5.44 -9.46 10.58
N TYR A 188 5.42 -8.14 10.73
CA TYR A 188 6.12 -7.24 9.81
C TYR A 188 7.61 -7.57 9.70
N VAL A 189 8.31 -7.76 10.82
CA VAL A 189 9.73 -8.15 10.85
C VAL A 189 9.94 -9.48 10.14
N LYS A 190 9.14 -10.50 10.46
CA LYS A 190 9.22 -11.82 9.83
C LYS A 190 9.16 -11.71 8.32
N ASP A 191 8.21 -10.94 7.80
CA ASP A 191 7.85 -10.92 6.39
C ASP A 191 8.70 -9.94 5.55
N HIS A 192 9.37 -8.96 6.18
CA HIS A 192 10.08 -7.90 5.44
C HIS A 192 11.56 -7.73 5.79
N LYS A 193 12.09 -8.41 6.83
CA LYS A 193 13.50 -8.29 7.23
C LYS A 193 14.50 -8.56 6.10
N PHE A 194 14.12 -9.35 5.09
CA PHE A 194 14.96 -9.67 3.95
C PHE A 194 15.28 -8.46 3.07
N LEU A 195 14.45 -7.41 3.13
CA LEU A 195 14.66 -6.15 2.39
C LEU A 195 15.69 -5.23 3.08
N PHE A 196 16.15 -5.58 4.28
CA PHE A 196 16.98 -4.71 5.09
C PHE A 196 18.36 -5.30 5.33
N LYS A 197 19.38 -4.43 5.39
CA LYS A 197 20.74 -4.83 5.76
C LYS A 197 20.73 -5.49 7.13
N ASN A 198 21.36 -6.65 7.23
CA ASN A 198 21.42 -7.47 8.45
C ASN A 198 20.03 -7.86 9.03
N GLY A 199 18.95 -7.70 8.29
CA GLY A 199 17.59 -7.99 8.73
C GLY A 199 17.02 -6.98 9.75
N ASP A 200 17.66 -5.84 9.91
CA ASP A 200 17.23 -4.77 10.81
C ASP A 200 16.21 -3.86 10.10
N VAL A 201 14.92 -4.06 10.42
CA VAL A 201 13.82 -3.33 9.76
C VAL A 201 13.74 -1.83 10.12
N ASP A 202 14.41 -1.39 11.18
CA ASP A 202 14.59 0.02 11.52
C ASP A 202 15.87 0.61 10.89
N GLY A 203 16.70 -0.24 10.31
CA GLY A 203 17.95 0.10 9.64
C GLY A 203 17.80 0.53 8.18
N GLU A 204 18.86 0.34 7.39
CA GLU A 204 18.91 0.69 5.98
C GLU A 204 18.37 -0.46 5.11
N LEU A 205 17.67 -0.12 4.03
CA LEU A 205 17.30 -1.08 2.99
C LEU A 205 18.56 -1.65 2.31
N ASP A 206 18.52 -2.91 1.96
CA ASP A 206 19.52 -3.53 1.09
C ASP A 206 19.16 -3.23 -0.36
N GLU A 207 19.84 -2.23 -0.94
CA GLU A 207 19.59 -1.76 -2.31
C GLU A 207 19.69 -2.91 -3.33
N LYS A 208 20.69 -3.81 -3.15
CA LYS A 208 20.88 -4.94 -4.07
C LYS A 208 19.71 -5.93 -4.01
N VAL A 209 19.20 -6.18 -2.81
CA VAL A 209 18.02 -7.03 -2.64
C VAL A 209 16.80 -6.34 -3.25
N CYS A 210 16.55 -5.06 -2.91
CA CYS A 210 15.44 -4.29 -3.45
C CYS A 210 15.44 -4.27 -4.99
N GLU A 211 16.61 -3.98 -5.60
CA GLU A 211 16.77 -4.02 -7.06
C GLU A 211 16.48 -5.41 -7.65
N SER A 212 16.98 -6.48 -7.02
CA SER A 212 16.79 -7.86 -7.51
C SER A 212 15.33 -8.30 -7.56
N VAL A 213 14.48 -7.72 -6.69
CA VAL A 213 13.03 -7.99 -6.63
C VAL A 213 12.19 -6.86 -7.21
N GLY A 214 12.84 -5.82 -7.78
CA GLY A 214 12.18 -4.70 -8.44
C GLY A 214 11.36 -3.81 -7.49
N ILE A 215 11.83 -3.65 -6.25
CA ILE A 215 11.18 -2.83 -5.22
C ILE A 215 11.90 -1.48 -5.12
N TYR A 216 11.13 -0.39 -5.19
CA TYR A 216 11.59 0.96 -4.92
C TYR A 216 11.32 1.30 -3.46
N GLY A 217 12.38 1.34 -2.66
CA GLY A 217 12.29 1.72 -1.25
C GLY A 217 12.14 3.22 -1.08
N MET A 218 11.25 3.63 -0.18
CA MET A 218 11.09 5.04 0.18
C MET A 218 12.41 5.58 0.76
N PRO A 219 12.91 6.73 0.26
CA PRO A 219 14.12 7.36 0.80
C PRO A 219 13.96 7.70 2.29
N ARG A 220 15.03 7.57 3.06
CA ARG A 220 14.99 7.80 4.52
C ARG A 220 14.56 9.23 4.88
N GLU A 221 14.96 10.21 4.09
CA GLU A 221 14.56 11.61 4.26
C GLU A 221 13.06 11.88 4.04
N ALA A 222 12.32 10.94 3.47
CA ALA A 222 10.87 11.02 3.30
C ALA A 222 10.11 10.35 4.49
N GLU A 223 10.82 9.67 5.38
CA GLU A 223 10.22 9.06 6.56
C GLU A 223 9.65 10.15 7.48
N GLY A 224 8.36 10.02 7.82
CA GLY A 224 7.67 11.03 8.62
C GLY A 224 7.25 12.31 7.89
N ASP A 225 7.65 12.48 6.61
CA ASP A 225 7.29 13.63 5.78
C ASP A 225 6.46 13.19 4.56
N MET A 226 5.13 13.28 4.67
CA MET A 226 4.23 12.87 3.59
C MET A 226 4.41 13.70 2.32
N THR A 227 4.90 14.95 2.41
CA THR A 227 5.17 15.77 1.23
C THR A 227 6.34 15.21 0.42
N LYS A 228 7.43 14.82 1.10
CA LYS A 228 8.57 14.17 0.44
C LYS A 228 8.20 12.79 -0.10
N CYS A 229 7.43 12.02 0.68
CA CYS A 229 6.93 10.71 0.26
C CYS A 229 6.08 10.83 -1.01
N LEU A 230 5.15 11.79 -1.07
CA LEU A 230 4.32 12.05 -2.25
C LEU A 230 5.14 12.46 -3.47
N ARG A 231 6.14 13.34 -3.30
CA ARG A 231 7.05 13.74 -4.40
C ARG A 231 7.82 12.55 -4.95
N TRP A 232 8.38 11.73 -4.07
CA TRP A 232 9.10 10.52 -4.45
C TRP A 232 8.22 9.56 -5.25
N ALA A 233 7.04 9.25 -4.74
CA ALA A 233 6.12 8.34 -5.41
C ALA A 233 5.62 8.91 -6.75
N ALA A 234 5.31 10.22 -6.81
CA ALA A 234 4.90 10.89 -8.04
C ALA A 234 6.01 10.86 -9.11
N GLY A 235 7.27 11.08 -8.72
CA GLY A 235 8.41 10.98 -9.64
C GLY A 235 8.56 9.59 -10.25
N LEU A 236 8.40 8.52 -9.48
CA LEU A 236 8.40 7.15 -10.02
C LEU A 236 7.23 6.90 -10.98
N LEU A 237 6.06 7.51 -10.73
CA LEU A 237 4.95 7.45 -11.68
C LEU A 237 5.23 8.23 -12.97
N GLU A 238 5.89 9.39 -12.87
CA GLU A 238 6.35 10.18 -14.02
C GLU A 238 7.26 9.36 -14.93
N ASP A 239 8.29 8.71 -14.36
CA ASP A 239 9.25 7.91 -15.11
C ASP A 239 8.58 6.82 -15.93
N VAL A 240 7.58 6.17 -15.34
CA VAL A 240 6.81 5.13 -16.06
C VAL A 240 5.89 5.72 -17.12
N ILE A 241 5.25 6.85 -16.86
CA ILE A 241 4.39 7.52 -17.85
C ILE A 241 5.24 8.03 -19.02
N LYS A 242 6.45 8.48 -18.77
CA LYS A 242 7.38 8.99 -19.80
C LYS A 242 8.14 7.88 -20.52
N GLY A 243 8.42 6.76 -19.85
CA GLY A 243 9.15 5.63 -20.42
C GLY A 243 8.31 4.70 -21.27
N THR A 244 7.00 4.89 -21.33
CA THR A 244 6.05 4.20 -22.19
C THR A 244 5.64 5.08 -23.36
#